data_083651b1d2a0f3ba1cda2d876de6aa20
#
_entry.id   083651b1d2a0f3ba1cda2d876de6aa20
#
_cell.length_a   1.000
_cell.length_b   1.000
_cell.length_c   1.000
_cell.angle_alpha   90.00
_cell.angle_beta   90.00
_cell.angle_gamma   90.00
#
_symmetry.space_group_name_H-M   'P 1'
#
loop_
_entity.id
_entity.type
_entity.pdbx_description
1 polymer ?
#
loop_
_entity_poly.entity_id
_entity_poly.type
_entity_poly.pdbx_seq_one_letter_code
_entity_poly.pdbx_strand_id
1 'polypeptide(L)'
;MRQVIFRSGRRLLAGLLPLLLGLDAQAASYQPPHPALSLLPWDGQQAELQHARDAIAQAVLPPLETAVPAGRAHASLETMFSSQQGSWYFEPFARNGLFRAIAGYQAHHPQAVVISGGSLTLEQLSTALNDPRVLKRHKDGYLLSYPLVIAPGAALRVEGSTLYLYTPSGTALINRGLLQLKGATLSSWKGESPGDTQDPYRPFVMAWAGSTLHIEDSHLERLGYNANFTRGITTALSPQQPASTAPARVLVRNSTFSDLSTSLELQHARARVQGSRFSDQQQYAVDLKDSQVEVLGNRIDGVQNNSGLRARGQVSGLIADNSVLNTAKAGVEVVEQQGALGIRRNLLGASRGTGILLNQLAPSELRPLLLEGNLIGNTQGSGIDANNVGGALFLVGNQIGNSPEYAISLRNTQRLPGRLVLTGNTLGGIGKAMVRVEGLEQIVLGGNRFRGNPVLQSAFIGDLLPVQSQVLESTVRHPCLLRVDTGASAPAAELLLDEGCKG
;
A
#
# COMPACT_ATOMS: atom_id res chain seq x y z
N MET A 1 -61.56 12.97 -28.98
CA MET A 1 -62.38 12.10 -29.84
C MET A 1 -61.61 10.85 -30.20
N ARG A 2 -62.27 9.71 -30.00
CA ARG A 2 -61.96 8.29 -30.27
C ARG A 2 -61.14 7.55 -29.23
N GLN A 3 -61.91 6.94 -28.31
CA GLN A 3 -61.64 5.71 -27.62
C GLN A 3 -61.50 4.53 -28.61
N VAL A 4 -60.58 3.61 -28.32
CA VAL A 4 -60.70 2.25 -28.82
C VAL A 4 -60.42 1.30 -27.65
N ILE A 5 -61.52 0.62 -27.29
CA ILE A 5 -61.60 -0.49 -26.37
C ILE A 5 -61.12 -1.74 -27.13
N PHE A 6 -60.27 -2.55 -26.52
CA PHE A 6 -60.16 -3.97 -26.91
C PHE A 6 -60.13 -4.91 -25.71
N ARG A 7 -60.89 -5.95 -25.89
CA ARG A 7 -61.45 -6.95 -25.00
C ARG A 7 -60.43 -7.92 -24.44
N SER A 8 -60.80 -8.37 -23.27
CA SER A 8 -60.38 -9.56 -22.53
C SER A 8 -60.14 -10.83 -23.35
N GLY A 9 -59.07 -11.52 -23.04
CA GLY A 9 -58.85 -12.92 -23.38
C GLY A 9 -58.14 -13.64 -22.22
N ARG A 10 -58.95 -14.27 -21.36
CA ARG A 10 -58.50 -15.27 -20.36
C ARG A 10 -57.97 -16.47 -21.13
N ARG A 11 -56.68 -16.81 -20.93
CA ARG A 11 -56.18 -18.16 -21.13
C ARG A 11 -55.54 -18.64 -19.83
N LEU A 12 -56.17 -19.60 -19.22
CA LEU A 12 -55.58 -20.47 -18.22
C LEU A 12 -54.36 -21.18 -18.85
N LEU A 13 -53.22 -21.04 -18.24
CA LEU A 13 -52.12 -21.93 -18.42
C LEU A 13 -51.73 -22.47 -17.06
N ALA A 14 -51.95 -23.79 -16.96
CA ALA A 14 -51.66 -24.62 -15.81
C ALA A 14 -50.19 -24.53 -15.39
N GLY A 15 -49.98 -24.56 -14.09
CA GLY A 15 -48.71 -24.46 -13.44
C GLY A 15 -47.72 -25.57 -13.79
N LEU A 16 -46.51 -25.18 -13.93
CA LEU A 16 -45.30 -25.94 -13.63
C LEU A 16 -44.51 -25.10 -12.64
N LEU A 17 -44.65 -25.40 -11.36
CA LEU A 17 -43.72 -25.01 -10.32
C LEU A 17 -42.39 -25.75 -10.63
N PRO A 18 -41.27 -25.06 -10.87
CA PRO A 18 -39.99 -25.69 -10.72
C PRO A 18 -39.77 -25.89 -9.22
N LEU A 19 -39.66 -27.13 -8.79
CA LEU A 19 -39.03 -27.52 -7.54
C LEU A 19 -37.58 -26.89 -7.59
N LEU A 20 -37.40 -25.75 -6.99
CA LEU A 20 -36.12 -25.27 -6.54
C LEU A 20 -35.68 -26.22 -5.42
N LEU A 21 -35.05 -27.31 -5.78
CA LEU A 21 -34.16 -28.03 -4.90
C LEU A 21 -33.06 -27.01 -4.55
N GLY A 22 -33.22 -26.40 -3.40
CA GLY A 22 -32.16 -25.69 -2.73
C GLY A 22 -31.00 -26.66 -2.51
N LEU A 23 -30.02 -26.62 -3.41
CA LEU A 23 -28.69 -27.05 -3.11
C LEU A 23 -28.16 -26.04 -2.10
N ASP A 24 -28.48 -26.24 -0.83
CA ASP A 24 -27.65 -25.77 0.26
C ASP A 24 -26.26 -26.36 0.01
N ALA A 25 -25.42 -25.61 -0.68
CA ALA A 25 -24.01 -25.83 -0.64
C ALA A 25 -23.57 -25.50 0.81
N GLN A 26 -23.78 -26.48 1.69
CA GLN A 26 -23.15 -26.52 2.99
C GLN A 26 -21.64 -26.34 2.68
N ALA A 27 -21.13 -25.18 2.93
CA ALA A 27 -19.68 -24.96 2.96
C ALA A 27 -19.12 -26.08 3.83
N ALA A 28 -18.40 -27.03 3.22
CA ALA A 28 -17.86 -28.17 3.92
C ALA A 28 -17.14 -27.63 5.15
N SER A 29 -17.62 -27.98 6.34
CA SER A 29 -17.04 -27.50 7.59
C SER A 29 -15.59 -27.95 7.60
N TYR A 30 -14.66 -27.01 7.74
CA TYR A 30 -13.25 -27.33 7.87
C TYR A 30 -13.06 -28.35 9.00
N GLN A 31 -12.49 -29.51 8.67
CA GLN A 31 -12.12 -30.51 9.65
C GLN A 31 -10.62 -30.38 9.93
N PRO A 32 -10.24 -30.00 11.16
CA PRO A 32 -8.84 -29.89 11.51
C PRO A 32 -8.18 -31.26 11.45
N PRO A 33 -6.92 -31.35 10.97
CA PRO A 33 -6.13 -32.58 11.02
C PRO A 33 -5.85 -33.00 12.46
N HIS A 34 -5.34 -34.21 12.67
CA HIS A 34 -4.73 -34.63 13.92
C HIS A 34 -3.24 -34.26 13.87
N PRO A 35 -2.80 -33.11 14.43
CA PRO A 35 -1.46 -32.63 14.27
C PRO A 35 -0.46 -33.44 15.13
N ALA A 36 0.78 -33.57 14.64
CA ALA A 36 1.90 -34.03 15.43
C ALA A 36 2.49 -32.87 16.23
N LEU A 37 2.89 -33.15 17.48
CA LEU A 37 3.48 -32.16 18.38
C LEU A 37 4.93 -32.49 18.67
N SER A 38 5.79 -31.47 18.69
CA SER A 38 7.18 -31.59 19.17
C SER A 38 7.62 -30.32 19.89
N LEU A 39 8.64 -30.43 20.72
CA LEU A 39 9.27 -29.26 21.37
C LEU A 39 10.58 -28.95 20.67
N LEU A 40 10.82 -27.68 20.42
CA LEU A 40 12.02 -27.17 19.76
C LEU A 40 12.77 -26.22 20.71
N PRO A 41 14.10 -26.22 20.72
CA PRO A 41 14.89 -25.23 21.45
C PRO A 41 14.73 -23.83 20.81
N TRP A 42 14.80 -22.79 21.63
CA TRP A 42 14.71 -21.41 21.17
C TRP A 42 15.84 -21.00 20.22
N ASP A 43 17.04 -21.54 20.42
CA ASP A 43 18.26 -21.12 19.72
C ASP A 43 18.12 -21.25 18.18
N GLY A 44 17.57 -22.36 17.71
CA GLY A 44 17.34 -22.56 16.28
C GLY A 44 16.34 -21.54 15.69
N GLN A 45 15.27 -21.25 16.42
CA GLN A 45 14.27 -20.28 16.00
C GLN A 45 14.78 -18.83 16.07
N GLN A 46 15.62 -18.52 17.05
CA GLN A 46 16.27 -17.20 17.15
C GLN A 46 17.23 -16.98 15.97
N ALA A 47 18.00 -18.00 15.58
CA ALA A 47 18.88 -17.93 14.42
C ALA A 47 18.10 -17.68 13.12
N GLU A 48 16.97 -18.36 12.92
CA GLU A 48 16.12 -18.16 11.75
C GLU A 48 15.49 -16.75 11.73
N LEU A 49 15.00 -16.28 12.87
CA LEU A 49 14.48 -14.93 13.01
C LEU A 49 15.56 -13.87 12.75
N GLN A 50 16.78 -14.10 13.21
CA GLN A 50 17.90 -13.21 12.94
C GLN A 50 18.24 -13.21 11.46
N HIS A 51 18.26 -14.37 10.81
CA HIS A 51 18.45 -14.46 9.35
C HIS A 51 17.37 -13.66 8.57
N ALA A 52 16.09 -13.75 8.99
CA ALA A 52 15.02 -12.94 8.41
C ALA A 52 15.24 -11.44 8.62
N ARG A 53 15.70 -11.02 9.80
CA ARG A 53 16.04 -9.61 10.07
C ARG A 53 17.21 -9.13 9.21
N ASP A 54 18.23 -9.96 9.03
CA ASP A 54 19.40 -9.64 8.21
C ASP A 54 19.05 -9.52 6.72
N ALA A 55 18.19 -10.39 6.21
CA ALA A 55 17.68 -10.31 4.84
C ALA A 55 16.91 -8.99 4.59
N ILE A 56 16.11 -8.56 5.57
CA ILE A 56 15.42 -7.26 5.51
C ILE A 56 16.42 -6.11 5.61
N ALA A 57 17.43 -6.21 6.48
CA ALA A 57 18.45 -5.17 6.65
C ALA A 57 19.32 -4.99 5.41
N GLN A 58 19.55 -6.05 4.62
CA GLN A 58 20.23 -5.95 3.32
C GLN A 58 19.43 -5.15 2.28
N ALA A 59 18.12 -5.01 2.47
CA ALA A 59 17.26 -4.20 1.62
C ALA A 59 17.24 -2.70 2.00
N VAL A 60 18.05 -2.27 2.98
CA VAL A 60 18.15 -0.85 3.38
C VAL A 60 18.68 0.00 2.21
N LEU A 61 18.05 1.15 2.04
CA LEU A 61 18.34 2.05 0.94
C LEU A 61 19.68 2.77 1.14
N PRO A 62 20.47 2.94 0.06
CA PRO A 62 21.58 3.87 0.07
C PRO A 62 21.07 5.33 0.23
N PRO A 63 21.94 6.30 0.45
CA PRO A 63 21.57 7.71 0.38
C PRO A 63 20.87 8.04 -0.94
N LEU A 64 19.71 8.72 -0.86
CA LEU A 64 18.87 9.05 -2.02
C LEU A 64 19.05 10.50 -2.50
N GLU A 65 19.80 11.29 -1.76
CA GLU A 65 20.11 12.66 -2.11
C GLU A 65 20.80 12.70 -3.48
N THR A 66 20.39 13.67 -4.29
CA THR A 66 20.95 13.88 -5.63
C THR A 66 21.43 15.31 -5.74
N ALA A 67 22.62 15.49 -6.29
CA ALA A 67 23.13 16.81 -6.61
C ALA A 67 22.20 17.50 -7.64
N VAL A 68 21.92 18.77 -7.39
CA VAL A 68 21.19 19.61 -8.35
C VAL A 68 22.09 19.81 -9.58
N PRO A 69 21.60 19.62 -10.79
CA PRO A 69 22.37 19.88 -12.01
C PRO A 69 22.92 21.30 -12.03
N ALA A 70 24.21 21.45 -12.36
CA ALA A 70 24.87 22.73 -12.43
C ALA A 70 24.39 23.57 -13.63
N GLY A 71 24.52 24.89 -13.51
CA GLY A 71 24.12 25.82 -14.55
C GLY A 71 22.62 26.14 -14.57
N ARG A 72 22.25 27.14 -15.37
CA ARG A 72 20.88 27.57 -15.56
C ARG A 72 20.25 26.73 -16.69
N ALA A 73 19.11 26.11 -16.41
CA ALA A 73 18.36 25.34 -17.41
C ALA A 73 17.71 26.26 -18.45
N HIS A 74 17.43 25.72 -19.61
CA HIS A 74 16.61 26.32 -20.64
C HIS A 74 15.15 25.91 -20.45
N ALA A 75 14.21 26.84 -20.66
CA ALA A 75 12.79 26.56 -20.64
C ALA A 75 12.16 27.05 -21.96
N SER A 76 11.42 26.19 -22.61
CA SER A 76 10.73 26.46 -23.88
C SER A 76 9.29 25.92 -23.86
N LEU A 77 8.48 26.46 -24.76
CA LEU A 77 7.18 25.87 -25.11
C LEU A 77 7.38 24.95 -26.30
N GLU A 78 7.00 23.70 -26.14
CA GLU A 78 7.11 22.68 -27.19
C GLU A 78 5.74 22.08 -27.48
N THR A 79 5.48 21.73 -28.73
CA THR A 79 4.27 21.04 -29.13
C THR A 79 4.22 19.67 -28.45
N MET A 80 3.09 19.36 -27.80
CA MET A 80 2.91 18.10 -27.06
C MET A 80 2.91 16.87 -27.95
N PHE A 81 2.51 17.00 -29.19
CA PHE A 81 2.37 15.93 -30.16
C PHE A 81 3.39 16.11 -31.27
N SER A 82 4.40 15.27 -31.32
CA SER A 82 5.31 15.23 -32.44
C SER A 82 4.81 14.23 -33.51
N SER A 83 5.24 14.41 -34.74
CA SER A 83 4.93 13.50 -35.85
C SER A 83 5.62 12.13 -35.72
N GLN A 84 6.54 11.97 -34.77
CA GLN A 84 7.24 10.73 -34.49
C GLN A 84 6.51 9.95 -33.38
N GLN A 85 5.94 8.82 -33.74
CA GLN A 85 5.28 7.91 -32.81
C GLN A 85 6.27 7.45 -31.72
N GLY A 86 5.86 7.51 -30.45
CA GLY A 86 6.71 7.11 -29.31
C GLY A 86 7.58 8.22 -28.73
N SER A 87 7.59 9.42 -29.31
CA SER A 87 8.32 10.57 -28.75
C SER A 87 7.51 11.41 -27.76
N TRP A 88 6.26 11.04 -27.49
CA TRP A 88 5.33 11.82 -26.67
C TRP A 88 5.50 11.55 -25.19
N TYR A 89 5.87 12.55 -24.43
CA TYR A 89 5.90 12.47 -22.95
C TYR A 89 4.54 12.17 -22.32
N PHE A 90 3.46 12.42 -23.05
CA PHE A 90 2.09 12.36 -22.59
C PHE A 90 1.29 11.17 -23.14
N GLU A 91 1.87 10.37 -24.03
CA GLU A 91 1.21 9.20 -24.61
C GLU A 91 0.61 8.23 -23.56
N PRO A 92 1.31 7.92 -22.44
CA PRO A 92 0.75 7.06 -21.41
C PRO A 92 -0.55 7.58 -20.79
N PHE A 93 -0.86 8.86 -20.96
CA PHE A 93 -2.04 9.51 -20.40
C PHE A 93 -3.18 9.68 -21.39
N ALA A 94 -3.06 9.15 -22.61
CA ALA A 94 -4.05 9.34 -23.68
C ALA A 94 -5.47 8.84 -23.31
N ARG A 95 -5.58 7.88 -22.40
CA ARG A 95 -6.85 7.26 -22.00
C ARG A 95 -7.39 7.72 -20.64
N ASN A 96 -6.74 8.68 -19.99
CA ASN A 96 -7.08 9.04 -18.61
C ASN A 96 -7.70 10.43 -18.43
N GLY A 97 -8.11 11.11 -19.48
CA GLY A 97 -8.80 12.40 -19.42
C GLY A 97 -7.91 13.63 -19.52
N LEU A 98 -6.57 13.52 -19.39
CA LEU A 98 -5.63 14.63 -19.48
C LEU A 98 -5.80 15.41 -20.79
N PHE A 99 -5.86 14.72 -21.92
CA PHE A 99 -5.99 15.37 -23.24
C PHE A 99 -7.30 16.12 -23.43
N ARG A 100 -8.37 15.66 -22.81
CA ARG A 100 -9.65 16.39 -22.87
C ARG A 100 -9.55 17.75 -22.19
N ALA A 101 -8.93 17.77 -20.99
CA ALA A 101 -8.72 19.02 -20.26
C ALA A 101 -7.79 19.97 -21.03
N ILE A 102 -6.67 19.45 -21.56
CA ILE A 102 -5.71 20.24 -22.34
C ILE A 102 -6.36 20.81 -23.61
N ALA A 103 -7.06 19.99 -24.39
CA ALA A 103 -7.72 20.42 -25.63
C ALA A 103 -8.82 21.45 -25.38
N GLY A 104 -9.53 21.35 -24.26
CA GLY A 104 -10.51 22.34 -23.83
C GLY A 104 -9.92 23.71 -23.53
N TYR A 105 -8.66 23.77 -23.13
CA TYR A 105 -7.99 25.02 -22.74
C TYR A 105 -7.09 25.60 -23.85
N GLN A 106 -6.31 24.77 -24.54
CA GLN A 106 -5.31 25.20 -25.53
C GLN A 106 -5.78 25.10 -27.00
N ALA A 107 -6.97 24.61 -27.23
CA ALA A 107 -7.51 24.41 -28.59
C ALA A 107 -6.67 23.43 -29.46
N HIS A 108 -6.30 23.87 -30.68
CA HIS A 108 -5.80 22.96 -31.73
C HIS A 108 -4.31 22.64 -31.67
N HIS A 109 -3.51 23.37 -30.92
CA HIS A 109 -2.05 23.20 -30.85
C HIS A 109 -1.55 23.14 -29.42
N PRO A 110 -1.85 22.03 -28.70
CA PRO A 110 -1.45 21.93 -27.31
C PRO A 110 0.08 21.91 -27.15
N GLN A 111 0.54 22.72 -26.23
CA GLN A 111 1.95 22.89 -25.88
C GLN A 111 2.18 22.53 -24.40
N ALA A 112 3.39 22.15 -24.11
CA ALA A 112 3.89 21.94 -22.74
C ALA A 112 5.16 22.78 -22.54
N VAL A 113 5.39 23.15 -21.29
CA VAL A 113 6.69 23.70 -20.88
C VAL A 113 7.70 22.56 -20.79
N VAL A 114 8.85 22.72 -21.41
CA VAL A 114 9.96 21.76 -21.30
C VAL A 114 11.16 22.47 -20.68
N ILE A 115 11.67 21.90 -19.57
CA ILE A 115 12.90 22.36 -18.90
C ILE A 115 14.02 21.38 -19.25
N SER A 116 15.13 21.87 -19.81
CA SER A 116 16.26 21.07 -20.26
C SER A 116 17.61 21.66 -19.81
N GLY A 117 18.53 20.79 -19.41
CA GLY A 117 19.90 21.13 -19.00
C GLY A 117 20.02 22.13 -17.84
N GLY A 118 20.66 21.74 -16.74
CA GLY A 118 20.82 22.63 -15.57
C GLY A 118 19.59 22.74 -14.66
N SER A 119 19.46 23.81 -13.91
CA SER A 119 18.37 23.98 -12.93
C SER A 119 17.70 25.36 -13.03
N LEU A 120 16.39 25.40 -12.67
CA LEU A 120 15.60 26.64 -12.54
C LEU A 120 14.80 26.63 -11.23
N THR A 121 14.66 27.83 -10.65
CA THR A 121 13.62 28.12 -9.66
C THR A 121 12.31 28.55 -10.36
N LEU A 122 11.19 28.66 -9.61
CA LEU A 122 9.94 29.18 -10.18
C LEU A 122 10.07 30.60 -10.72
N GLU A 123 10.80 31.46 -10.05
CA GLU A 123 11.06 32.83 -10.49
C GLU A 123 11.88 32.86 -11.78
N GLN A 124 12.95 32.08 -11.86
CA GLN A 124 13.76 31.96 -13.06
C GLN A 124 12.95 31.34 -14.22
N LEU A 125 12.08 30.37 -13.95
CA LEU A 125 11.16 29.79 -14.93
C LEU A 125 10.18 30.82 -15.46
N SER A 126 9.56 31.61 -14.58
CA SER A 126 8.65 32.70 -14.97
C SER A 126 9.33 33.74 -15.84
N THR A 127 10.55 34.12 -15.50
CA THR A 127 11.35 35.05 -16.28
C THR A 127 11.75 34.45 -17.65
N ALA A 128 12.12 33.18 -17.69
CA ALA A 128 12.56 32.53 -18.93
C ALA A 128 11.40 32.35 -19.94
N LEU A 129 10.21 32.00 -19.46
CA LEU A 129 9.02 31.85 -20.31
C LEU A 129 8.45 33.19 -20.74
N ASN A 130 8.48 34.19 -19.88
CA ASN A 130 7.95 35.54 -20.09
C ASN A 130 6.53 35.55 -20.71
N ASP A 131 5.69 34.57 -20.36
CA ASP A 131 4.31 34.42 -20.83
C ASP A 131 3.36 34.17 -19.65
N PRO A 132 2.56 35.18 -19.26
CA PRO A 132 1.64 35.06 -18.13
C PRO A 132 0.45 34.12 -18.39
N ARG A 133 0.23 33.68 -19.64
CA ARG A 133 -0.77 32.65 -19.96
C ARG A 133 -0.28 31.28 -19.52
N VAL A 134 1.03 31.07 -19.47
CA VAL A 134 1.69 29.82 -19.13
C VAL A 134 2.02 29.75 -17.65
N LEU A 135 2.74 30.76 -17.14
CA LEU A 135 3.13 30.86 -15.74
C LEU A 135 3.06 32.32 -15.28
N LYS A 136 2.21 32.61 -14.30
CA LYS A 136 2.03 33.96 -13.77
C LYS A 136 2.14 34.01 -12.25
N ARG A 137 2.53 35.17 -11.72
CA ARG A 137 2.39 35.43 -10.27
C ARG A 137 0.95 35.24 -9.83
N HIS A 138 0.74 34.52 -8.74
CA HIS A 138 -0.56 34.25 -8.17
C HIS A 138 -0.47 34.08 -6.67
N LYS A 139 -1.18 34.93 -5.90
CA LYS A 139 -1.14 34.92 -4.45
C LYS A 139 0.31 34.94 -3.92
N ASP A 140 0.67 33.97 -3.10
CA ASP A 140 1.98 33.77 -2.49
C ASP A 140 2.97 32.96 -3.36
N GLY A 141 2.62 32.75 -4.64
CA GLY A 141 3.46 31.94 -5.53
C GLY A 141 3.19 32.16 -7.00
N TYR A 142 3.05 31.06 -7.71
CA TYR A 142 2.87 31.05 -9.16
C TYR A 142 1.75 30.11 -9.58
N LEU A 143 0.97 30.49 -10.58
CA LEU A 143 -0.04 29.65 -11.23
C LEU A 143 0.49 29.17 -12.58
N LEU A 144 0.65 27.84 -12.69
CA LEU A 144 1.02 27.17 -13.92
C LEU A 144 -0.26 26.69 -14.63
N SER A 145 -0.42 27.09 -15.90
CA SER A 145 -1.58 26.77 -16.70
C SER A 145 -1.29 25.80 -17.86
N TYR A 146 -0.06 25.37 -18.03
CA TYR A 146 0.34 24.41 -19.06
C TYR A 146 0.97 23.19 -18.43
N PRO A 147 0.88 21.99 -19.02
CA PRO A 147 1.68 20.85 -18.59
C PRO A 147 3.16 21.18 -18.62
N LEU A 148 3.93 20.61 -17.70
CA LEU A 148 5.36 20.86 -17.56
C LEU A 148 6.13 19.54 -17.55
N VAL A 149 7.19 19.48 -18.36
CA VAL A 149 8.12 18.36 -18.43
C VAL A 149 9.49 18.82 -17.93
N ILE A 150 10.07 18.07 -16.99
CA ILE A 150 11.46 18.20 -16.59
C ILE A 150 12.25 17.12 -17.32
N ALA A 151 13.06 17.49 -18.29
CA ALA A 151 13.86 16.57 -19.08
C ALA A 151 14.99 15.91 -18.27
N PRO A 152 15.56 14.78 -18.71
CA PRO A 152 16.75 14.20 -18.08
C PRO A 152 17.90 15.23 -18.01
N GLY A 153 18.59 15.28 -16.88
CA GLY A 153 19.67 16.25 -16.64
C GLY A 153 19.21 17.68 -16.32
N ALA A 154 17.89 17.90 -16.21
CA ALA A 154 17.33 19.17 -15.77
C ALA A 154 16.72 19.08 -14.37
N ALA A 155 16.55 20.23 -13.71
CA ALA A 155 15.88 20.33 -12.42
C ALA A 155 14.91 21.51 -12.36
N LEU A 156 13.76 21.29 -11.75
CA LEU A 156 12.87 22.35 -11.24
C LEU A 156 12.93 22.36 -9.72
N ARG A 157 13.23 23.52 -9.15
CA ARG A 157 13.29 23.75 -7.70
C ARG A 157 12.17 24.71 -7.30
N VAL A 158 11.32 24.24 -6.39
CA VAL A 158 10.29 25.04 -5.74
C VAL A 158 10.69 25.18 -4.29
N GLU A 159 11.12 26.37 -3.89
CA GLU A 159 11.68 26.64 -2.56
C GLU A 159 10.93 27.80 -1.92
N GLY A 160 10.38 27.58 -0.73
CA GLY A 160 9.69 28.59 0.08
C GLY A 160 8.55 29.31 -0.65
N SER A 161 7.92 28.68 -1.64
CA SER A 161 6.91 29.28 -2.51
C SER A 161 5.82 28.29 -2.86
N THR A 162 4.67 28.80 -3.30
CA THR A 162 3.54 27.98 -3.75
C THR A 162 3.53 27.83 -5.28
N LEU A 163 3.42 26.59 -5.76
CA LEU A 163 3.10 26.28 -7.15
C LEU A 163 1.66 25.82 -7.25
N TYR A 164 0.80 26.67 -7.78
CA TYR A 164 -0.57 26.34 -8.11
C TYR A 164 -0.65 25.71 -9.50
N LEU A 165 -1.31 24.57 -9.62
CA LEU A 165 -1.57 23.88 -10.87
C LEU A 165 -3.01 24.12 -11.30
N TYR A 166 -3.19 24.76 -12.45
CA TYR A 166 -4.53 25.16 -12.92
C TYR A 166 -5.32 23.96 -13.44
N THR A 167 -6.33 23.55 -12.70
CA THR A 167 -7.14 22.35 -12.99
C THR A 167 -7.83 22.41 -14.36
N PRO A 168 -8.52 23.53 -14.74
CA PRO A 168 -9.26 23.58 -16.02
C PRO A 168 -8.37 23.46 -17.26
N SER A 169 -7.06 23.68 -17.14
CA SER A 169 -6.13 23.62 -18.27
C SER A 169 -5.52 22.24 -18.52
N GLY A 170 -5.78 21.25 -17.65
CA GLY A 170 -5.12 19.96 -17.76
C GLY A 170 -3.65 20.00 -17.37
N THR A 171 -3.26 20.89 -16.44
CA THR A 171 -1.88 20.97 -15.96
C THR A 171 -1.45 19.69 -15.24
N ALA A 172 -0.26 19.21 -15.56
CA ALA A 172 0.42 18.10 -14.90
C ALA A 172 1.94 18.31 -14.88
N LEU A 173 2.62 17.74 -13.90
CA LEU A 173 4.08 17.77 -13.82
C LEU A 173 4.63 16.40 -14.22
N ILE A 174 5.41 16.34 -15.28
CA ILE A 174 6.05 15.11 -15.77
C ILE A 174 7.55 15.22 -15.51
N ASN A 175 8.02 14.51 -14.51
CA ASN A 175 9.41 14.52 -14.09
C ASN A 175 10.19 13.36 -14.70
N ARG A 176 11.21 13.65 -15.47
CA ARG A 176 12.24 12.74 -15.99
C ARG A 176 13.65 13.13 -15.53
N GLY A 177 13.77 14.25 -14.83
CA GLY A 177 14.98 14.80 -14.25
C GLY A 177 14.91 14.86 -12.72
N LEU A 178 15.02 16.05 -12.16
CA LEU A 178 14.90 16.32 -10.73
C LEU A 178 13.75 17.31 -10.47
N LEU A 179 12.75 16.89 -9.71
CA LEU A 179 11.79 17.80 -9.08
C LEU A 179 12.11 17.91 -7.60
N GLN A 180 12.45 19.13 -7.15
CA GLN A 180 12.71 19.42 -5.75
C GLN A 180 11.67 20.39 -5.20
N LEU A 181 10.99 19.98 -4.13
CA LEU A 181 10.08 20.81 -3.35
C LEU A 181 10.69 20.95 -1.94
N LYS A 182 11.01 22.17 -1.52
CA LYS A 182 11.60 22.44 -0.20
C LYS A 182 10.90 23.62 0.47
N GLY A 183 10.25 23.38 1.61
CA GLY A 183 9.45 24.41 2.26
C GLY A 183 8.37 24.96 1.34
N ALA A 184 7.84 24.14 0.43
CA ALA A 184 7.01 24.57 -0.69
C ALA A 184 5.58 24.07 -0.55
N THR A 185 4.64 24.74 -1.22
CA THR A 185 3.29 24.23 -1.40
C THR A 185 3.04 23.84 -2.86
N LEU A 186 2.51 22.64 -3.11
CA LEU A 186 2.02 22.22 -4.41
C LEU A 186 0.53 21.92 -4.31
N SER A 187 -0.29 22.71 -5.01
CA SER A 187 -1.74 22.66 -4.87
C SER A 187 -2.46 22.77 -6.22
N SER A 188 -3.59 22.11 -6.37
CA SER A 188 -4.45 22.36 -7.50
C SER A 188 -5.28 23.64 -7.30
N TRP A 189 -5.55 24.36 -8.39
CA TRP A 189 -6.36 25.59 -8.40
C TRP A 189 -7.44 25.54 -9.45
N LYS A 190 -8.71 25.66 -9.06
CA LYS A 190 -9.87 25.64 -9.98
C LYS A 190 -10.38 27.03 -10.39
N GLY A 191 -9.90 28.10 -9.76
CA GLY A 191 -10.45 29.45 -9.86
C GLY A 191 -11.17 29.85 -8.57
N GLU A 192 -11.70 31.08 -8.53
CA GLU A 192 -12.40 31.61 -7.35
C GLU A 192 -13.85 31.10 -7.26
N SER A 193 -14.46 30.77 -8.39
CA SER A 193 -15.77 30.10 -8.38
C SER A 193 -15.59 28.62 -8.11
N PRO A 194 -16.37 28.02 -7.20
CA PRO A 194 -16.42 26.58 -7.06
C PRO A 194 -17.03 26.03 -8.35
N GLY A 195 -16.19 25.76 -9.35
CA GLY A 195 -16.61 25.11 -10.57
C GLY A 195 -17.25 23.76 -10.24
N ASP A 196 -18.07 23.27 -11.17
CA ASP A 196 -18.82 22.04 -11.06
C ASP A 196 -17.97 20.93 -10.41
N THR A 197 -18.43 20.43 -9.29
CA THR A 197 -17.73 19.42 -8.46
C THR A 197 -17.60 18.07 -9.19
N GLN A 198 -18.15 17.96 -10.40
CA GLN A 198 -18.17 16.73 -11.19
C GLN A 198 -16.97 16.55 -12.13
N ASP A 199 -16.04 17.52 -12.23
CA ASP A 199 -14.85 17.30 -13.05
C ASP A 199 -13.90 16.32 -12.33
N PRO A 200 -13.73 15.08 -12.87
CA PRO A 200 -12.88 14.08 -12.26
C PRO A 200 -11.39 14.44 -12.37
N TYR A 201 -11.02 15.37 -13.22
CA TYR A 201 -9.63 15.75 -13.45
C TYR A 201 -9.08 16.60 -12.31
N ARG A 202 -7.95 16.19 -11.79
CA ARG A 202 -7.12 16.96 -10.85
C ARG A 202 -5.66 16.85 -11.30
N PRO A 203 -4.89 17.94 -11.23
CA PRO A 203 -3.45 17.92 -11.52
C PRO A 203 -2.71 16.83 -10.73
N PHE A 204 -1.64 16.33 -11.30
CA PHE A 204 -0.85 15.25 -10.72
C PHE A 204 0.64 15.42 -11.04
N VAL A 205 1.47 14.63 -10.35
CA VAL A 205 2.92 14.54 -10.59
C VAL A 205 3.25 13.12 -11.03
N MET A 206 3.87 12.98 -12.18
CA MET A 206 4.41 11.72 -12.67
C MET A 206 5.93 11.77 -12.70
N ALA A 207 6.61 10.91 -11.97
CA ALA A 207 8.06 10.78 -11.96
C ALA A 207 8.44 9.43 -12.59
N TRP A 208 8.95 9.48 -13.81
CA TRP A 208 9.34 8.29 -14.54
C TRP A 208 10.63 7.65 -13.99
N ALA A 209 10.83 6.38 -14.21
CA ALA A 209 12.06 5.68 -13.86
C ALA A 209 13.30 6.45 -14.32
N GLY A 210 14.37 6.44 -13.52
CA GLY A 210 15.58 7.24 -13.72
C GLY A 210 15.51 8.67 -13.18
N SER A 211 14.30 9.19 -12.86
CA SER A 211 14.14 10.53 -12.29
C SER A 211 14.36 10.56 -10.77
N THR A 212 14.46 11.77 -10.24
CA THR A 212 14.52 12.02 -8.79
C THR A 212 13.38 12.94 -8.36
N LEU A 213 12.74 12.59 -7.27
CA LEU A 213 11.74 13.40 -6.59
C LEU A 213 12.21 13.64 -5.16
N HIS A 214 12.39 14.90 -4.79
CA HIS A 214 12.80 15.31 -3.45
C HIS A 214 11.75 16.26 -2.87
N ILE A 215 11.08 15.86 -1.80
CA ILE A 215 10.03 16.62 -1.11
C ILE A 215 10.43 16.74 0.35
N GLU A 216 10.68 17.94 0.82
CA GLU A 216 11.12 18.22 2.18
C GLU A 216 10.37 19.42 2.75
N ASP A 217 9.88 19.30 4.00
CA ASP A 217 9.18 20.36 4.73
C ASP A 217 8.07 21.04 3.91
N SER A 218 7.38 20.28 3.07
CA SER A 218 6.47 20.79 2.05
C SER A 218 5.03 20.35 2.27
N HIS A 219 4.08 21.08 1.66
CA HIS A 219 2.66 20.79 1.70
C HIS A 219 2.11 20.49 0.30
N LEU A 220 1.44 19.35 0.15
CA LEU A 220 0.84 18.92 -1.12
C LEU A 220 -0.64 18.64 -0.90
N GLU A 221 -1.48 19.26 -1.72
CA GLU A 221 -2.92 19.15 -1.50
C GLU A 221 -3.74 19.11 -2.79
N ARG A 222 -4.90 18.44 -2.73
CA ARG A 222 -5.90 18.40 -3.80
C ARG A 222 -5.37 17.91 -5.14
N LEU A 223 -4.46 16.92 -5.11
CA LEU A 223 -3.85 16.38 -6.32
C LEU A 223 -4.38 14.99 -6.67
N GLY A 224 -4.38 14.70 -7.97
CA GLY A 224 -4.66 13.40 -8.53
C GLY A 224 -6.12 12.99 -8.54
N TYR A 225 -6.43 12.04 -9.41
CA TYR A 225 -7.74 11.42 -9.55
C TYR A 225 -7.56 9.93 -9.86
N ASN A 226 -8.60 9.12 -9.68
CA ASN A 226 -8.51 7.67 -9.76
C ASN A 226 -8.42 7.15 -11.20
N ALA A 227 -7.28 7.40 -11.86
CA ALA A 227 -6.93 6.80 -13.14
C ALA A 227 -5.46 6.37 -13.14
N ASN A 228 -5.04 5.60 -14.15
CA ASN A 228 -3.68 5.07 -14.21
C ASN A 228 -2.64 6.19 -14.34
N PHE A 229 -1.59 6.15 -13.54
CA PHE A 229 -0.49 7.12 -13.45
C PHE A 229 -0.86 8.54 -12.97
N THR A 230 -2.09 8.78 -12.52
CA THR A 230 -2.57 10.14 -12.22
C THR A 230 -3.11 10.32 -10.81
N ARG A 231 -2.90 9.35 -9.91
CA ARG A 231 -3.57 9.35 -8.60
C ARG A 231 -3.05 10.35 -7.58
N GLY A 232 -1.98 11.03 -7.87
CA GLY A 232 -1.36 12.05 -7.00
C GLY A 232 0.09 12.24 -7.39
N ILE A 233 1.01 11.67 -6.60
CA ILE A 233 2.42 11.55 -6.98
C ILE A 233 2.67 10.09 -7.32
N THR A 234 2.97 9.84 -8.58
CA THR A 234 3.17 8.49 -9.11
C THR A 234 4.57 8.30 -9.65
N THR A 235 5.20 7.16 -9.37
CA THR A 235 6.39 6.70 -10.08
C THR A 235 6.08 5.45 -10.88
N ALA A 236 6.71 5.26 -12.02
CA ALA A 236 6.64 4.02 -12.81
C ALA A 236 7.76 3.95 -13.85
N LEU A 237 7.93 2.76 -14.40
CA LEU A 237 8.66 2.57 -15.65
C LEU A 237 7.76 3.01 -16.82
N SER A 238 8.24 3.91 -17.66
CA SER A 238 7.49 4.32 -18.85
C SER A 238 7.41 3.17 -19.86
N PRO A 239 6.31 3.00 -20.58
CA PRO A 239 6.21 1.99 -21.63
C PRO A 239 7.29 2.09 -22.73
N GLN A 240 7.90 3.26 -22.91
CA GLN A 240 8.99 3.49 -23.86
C GLN A 240 10.38 3.28 -23.26
N GLN A 241 10.49 3.06 -21.94
CA GLN A 241 11.78 2.83 -21.29
C GLN A 241 12.14 1.34 -21.27
N PRO A 242 13.41 1.00 -21.44
CA PRO A 242 13.87 -0.38 -21.24
C PRO A 242 13.60 -0.85 -19.81
N ALA A 243 13.31 -2.14 -19.63
CA ALA A 243 13.13 -2.73 -18.29
C ALA A 243 14.37 -2.57 -17.38
N SER A 244 15.54 -2.37 -17.95
CA SER A 244 16.81 -2.11 -17.25
C SER A 244 16.97 -0.67 -16.76
N THR A 245 16.02 0.23 -17.06
CA THR A 245 16.08 1.61 -16.56
C THR A 245 16.10 1.63 -15.04
N ALA A 246 17.01 2.42 -14.46
CA ALA A 246 17.12 2.54 -13.01
C ALA A 246 15.80 3.01 -12.37
N PRO A 247 15.42 2.47 -11.20
CA PRO A 247 14.23 2.93 -10.49
C PRO A 247 14.23 4.43 -10.23
N ALA A 248 13.05 5.04 -10.16
CA ALA A 248 12.90 6.41 -9.69
C ALA A 248 13.42 6.53 -8.24
N ARG A 249 14.09 7.62 -7.92
CA ARG A 249 14.55 7.93 -6.56
C ARG A 249 13.57 8.90 -5.91
N VAL A 250 13.02 8.53 -4.76
CA VAL A 250 12.03 9.32 -4.05
C VAL A 250 12.46 9.53 -2.61
N LEU A 251 12.63 10.79 -2.25
CA LEU A 251 12.90 11.20 -0.88
C LEU A 251 11.80 12.14 -0.41
N VAL A 252 11.06 11.73 0.61
CA VAL A 252 10.01 12.53 1.25
C VAL A 252 10.32 12.64 2.72
N ARG A 253 10.46 13.87 3.22
CA ARG A 253 10.71 14.16 4.65
C ARG A 253 9.78 15.24 5.16
N ASN A 254 9.28 15.07 6.41
CA ASN A 254 8.58 16.09 7.19
C ASN A 254 7.48 16.83 6.43
N SER A 255 6.83 16.19 5.48
CA SER A 255 5.91 16.84 4.57
C SER A 255 4.46 16.45 4.85
N THR A 256 3.52 17.26 4.40
CA THR A 256 2.09 17.04 4.61
C THR A 256 1.38 16.81 3.28
N PHE A 257 0.52 15.81 3.26
CA PHE A 257 -0.29 15.45 2.10
C PHE A 257 -1.77 15.43 2.52
N SER A 258 -2.61 16.23 1.89
CA SER A 258 -4.03 16.34 2.24
C SER A 258 -4.94 16.33 1.02
N ASP A 259 -6.03 15.57 1.08
CA ASP A 259 -7.02 15.47 0.00
C ASP A 259 -6.41 15.08 -1.36
N LEU A 260 -5.59 14.03 -1.40
CA LEU A 260 -5.12 13.43 -2.66
C LEU A 260 -5.92 12.16 -2.99
N SER A 261 -5.95 11.77 -4.27
CA SER A 261 -6.52 10.46 -4.62
C SER A 261 -5.69 9.32 -4.03
N THR A 262 -4.41 9.26 -4.33
CA THR A 262 -3.38 8.51 -3.62
C THR A 262 -2.18 9.43 -3.44
N SER A 263 -1.68 9.60 -2.23
CA SER A 263 -0.59 10.56 -2.05
C SER A 263 0.68 10.12 -2.77
N LEU A 264 1.12 8.90 -2.51
CA LEU A 264 2.33 8.33 -3.11
C LEU A 264 2.00 6.96 -3.71
N GLU A 265 1.96 6.85 -5.04
CA GLU A 265 1.88 5.58 -5.77
C GLU A 265 3.27 5.26 -6.32
N LEU A 266 4.03 4.45 -5.61
CA LEU A 266 5.44 4.20 -5.89
C LEU A 266 5.62 2.83 -6.55
N GLN A 267 5.77 2.85 -7.87
CA GLN A 267 6.06 1.67 -8.69
C GLN A 267 7.46 1.79 -9.27
N HIS A 268 8.24 0.71 -9.21
CA HIS A 268 9.61 0.68 -9.70
C HIS A 268 10.45 1.86 -9.14
N ALA A 269 10.51 1.94 -7.82
CA ALA A 269 11.14 3.05 -7.10
C ALA A 269 12.10 2.58 -6.01
N ARG A 270 13.05 3.46 -5.68
CA ARG A 270 13.78 3.46 -4.41
C ARG A 270 13.29 4.64 -3.61
N ALA A 271 12.58 4.39 -2.50
CA ALA A 271 11.86 5.43 -1.82
C ALA A 271 12.09 5.45 -0.30
N ARG A 272 12.39 6.62 0.25
CA ARG A 272 12.35 6.89 1.68
C ARG A 272 11.28 7.92 1.97
N VAL A 273 10.30 7.54 2.80
CA VAL A 273 9.21 8.39 3.24
C VAL A 273 9.26 8.47 4.76
N GLN A 274 9.60 9.62 5.29
CA GLN A 274 9.91 9.76 6.71
C GLN A 274 9.25 10.98 7.34
N GLY A 275 8.70 10.82 8.57
CA GLY A 275 8.21 11.91 9.41
C GLY A 275 7.06 12.72 8.82
N SER A 276 6.36 12.19 7.83
CA SER A 276 5.36 12.91 7.05
C SER A 276 3.93 12.60 7.51
N ARG A 277 2.98 13.49 7.16
CA ARG A 277 1.57 13.38 7.53
C ARG A 277 0.72 13.23 6.27
N PHE A 278 -0.25 12.31 6.36
CA PHE A 278 -1.20 12.02 5.29
C PHE A 278 -2.61 12.09 5.88
N SER A 279 -3.48 12.96 5.33
CA SER A 279 -4.86 13.11 5.78
C SER A 279 -5.84 13.14 4.62
N ASP A 280 -7.02 12.60 4.84
CA ASP A 280 -8.15 12.67 3.91
C ASP A 280 -7.86 12.10 2.51
N GLN A 281 -7.14 10.99 2.47
CA GLN A 281 -6.82 10.33 1.21
C GLN A 281 -8.03 9.56 0.67
N GLN A 282 -8.28 9.64 -0.65
CA GLN A 282 -9.41 8.95 -1.25
C GLN A 282 -9.15 7.44 -1.38
N GLN A 283 -7.95 7.03 -1.79
CA GLN A 283 -7.60 5.62 -2.05
C GLN A 283 -6.55 5.08 -1.07
N TYR A 284 -5.32 5.53 -1.14
CA TYR A 284 -4.19 5.11 -0.29
C TYR A 284 -3.36 6.32 0.12
N ALA A 285 -2.76 6.29 1.29
CA ALA A 285 -1.71 7.25 1.61
C ALA A 285 -0.42 6.87 0.87
N VAL A 286 0.00 5.61 0.96
CA VAL A 286 1.17 5.10 0.24
C VAL A 286 0.84 3.74 -0.38
N ASP A 287 0.99 3.63 -1.69
CA ASP A 287 0.83 2.40 -2.47
C ASP A 287 2.18 2.02 -3.10
N LEU A 288 2.72 0.89 -2.71
CA LEU A 288 4.05 0.40 -3.09
C LEU A 288 3.92 -0.79 -4.03
N LYS A 289 4.65 -0.77 -5.14
CA LYS A 289 4.72 -1.90 -6.07
C LYS A 289 6.14 -2.07 -6.61
N ASP A 290 6.66 -3.30 -6.53
CA ASP A 290 7.96 -3.67 -7.12
C ASP A 290 9.07 -2.66 -6.79
N SER A 291 9.21 -2.29 -5.52
CA SER A 291 10.02 -1.16 -5.07
C SER A 291 10.83 -1.49 -3.82
N GLN A 292 11.97 -0.82 -3.66
CA GLN A 292 12.76 -0.87 -2.44
C GLN A 292 12.43 0.35 -1.58
N VAL A 293 12.03 0.14 -0.31
CA VAL A 293 11.38 1.20 0.46
C VAL A 293 11.78 1.27 1.92
N GLU A 294 11.77 2.48 2.44
CA GLU A 294 11.76 2.79 3.88
C GLU A 294 10.62 3.78 4.15
N VAL A 295 9.59 3.31 4.84
CA VAL A 295 8.43 4.13 5.24
C VAL A 295 8.43 4.22 6.75
N LEU A 296 8.93 5.35 7.28
CA LEU A 296 9.37 5.46 8.67
C LEU A 296 8.73 6.63 9.41
N GLY A 297 8.12 6.39 10.57
CA GLY A 297 7.67 7.44 11.48
C GLY A 297 6.59 8.36 10.91
N ASN A 298 5.78 7.89 9.98
CA ASN A 298 4.74 8.69 9.36
C ASN A 298 3.43 8.60 10.13
N ARG A 299 2.60 9.63 10.01
CA ARG A 299 1.22 9.62 10.49
C ARG A 299 0.25 9.61 9.32
N ILE A 300 -0.59 8.59 9.25
CA ILE A 300 -1.66 8.43 8.26
C ILE A 300 -2.99 8.46 9.02
N ASP A 301 -3.90 9.34 8.63
CA ASP A 301 -5.19 9.53 9.28
C ASP A 301 -6.27 9.85 8.26
N GLY A 302 -7.29 9.00 8.14
CA GLY A 302 -8.38 9.24 7.21
C GLY A 302 -8.10 8.77 5.78
N VAL A 303 -8.22 7.46 5.54
CA VAL A 303 -8.24 6.89 4.17
C VAL A 303 -9.65 6.38 3.88
N GLN A 304 -10.30 6.97 2.86
CA GLN A 304 -11.76 6.87 2.69
C GLN A 304 -12.23 5.55 2.08
N ASN A 305 -11.49 4.96 1.13
CA ASN A 305 -11.96 3.80 0.36
C ASN A 305 -11.09 2.54 0.50
N ASN A 306 -9.83 2.65 0.92
CA ASN A 306 -8.89 1.55 0.94
C ASN A 306 -8.04 1.50 2.22
N SER A 307 -6.91 0.83 2.15
CA SER A 307 -5.95 0.70 3.23
C SER A 307 -5.05 1.93 3.36
N GLY A 308 -4.50 2.15 4.55
CA GLY A 308 -3.55 3.24 4.78
C GLY A 308 -2.29 3.09 3.93
N LEU A 309 -1.64 1.95 4.06
CA LEU A 309 -0.45 1.54 3.32
C LEU A 309 -0.76 0.26 2.54
N ARG A 310 -0.26 0.15 1.31
CA ARG A 310 -0.29 -1.10 0.55
C ARG A 310 1.09 -1.44 0.01
N ALA A 311 1.49 -2.71 0.11
CA ALA A 311 2.68 -3.26 -0.52
C ALA A 311 2.30 -4.45 -1.41
N ARG A 312 2.77 -4.51 -2.65
CA ARG A 312 2.45 -5.58 -3.60
C ARG A 312 3.62 -5.94 -4.52
N GLY A 313 3.70 -7.22 -4.87
CA GLY A 313 4.78 -7.74 -5.72
C GLY A 313 6.14 -7.71 -5.03
N GLN A 314 7.19 -7.33 -5.74
CA GLN A 314 8.57 -7.32 -5.23
C GLN A 314 8.86 -6.07 -4.39
N VAL A 315 8.14 -5.89 -3.26
CA VAL A 315 8.45 -4.83 -2.31
C VAL A 315 9.43 -5.34 -1.27
N SER A 316 10.55 -4.66 -1.10
CA SER A 316 11.56 -4.99 -0.08
C SER A 316 11.93 -3.77 0.75
N GLY A 317 12.32 -4.00 2.01
CA GLY A 317 12.70 -2.96 2.95
C GLY A 317 11.85 -2.91 4.21
N LEU A 318 11.51 -1.71 4.67
CA LEU A 318 10.97 -1.50 6.01
C LEU A 318 9.77 -0.54 6.03
N ILE A 319 8.69 -0.96 6.68
CA ILE A 319 7.54 -0.12 7.07
C ILE A 319 7.54 -0.11 8.61
N ALA A 320 8.02 0.98 9.23
CA ALA A 320 8.21 0.99 10.67
C ALA A 320 7.84 2.31 11.34
N ASP A 321 7.47 2.19 12.62
CA ASP A 321 7.21 3.33 13.51
C ASP A 321 6.11 4.27 13.00
N ASN A 322 5.24 3.80 12.10
CA ASN A 322 4.14 4.60 11.57
C ASN A 322 2.91 4.49 12.46
N SER A 323 2.12 5.57 12.49
CA SER A 323 0.76 5.60 13.07
C SER A 323 -0.25 5.64 11.94
N VAL A 324 -1.08 4.61 11.80
CA VAL A 324 -2.08 4.47 10.72
C VAL A 324 -3.45 4.28 11.33
N LEU A 325 -4.30 5.28 11.19
CA LEU A 325 -5.61 5.35 11.83
C LEU A 325 -6.72 5.67 10.81
N ASN A 326 -7.95 5.32 11.14
CA ASN A 326 -9.16 5.71 10.40
C ASN A 326 -9.13 5.31 8.91
N THR A 327 -8.84 4.05 8.64
CA THR A 327 -8.81 3.51 7.27
C THR A 327 -10.06 2.70 6.96
N ALA A 328 -10.50 2.73 5.70
CA ALA A 328 -11.71 2.01 5.29
C ALA A 328 -11.53 0.49 5.19
N LYS A 329 -10.31 0.01 4.91
CA LYS A 329 -10.05 -1.43 4.71
C LYS A 329 -9.06 -1.97 5.76
N ALA A 330 -7.79 -1.64 5.65
CA ALA A 330 -6.78 -2.09 6.59
C ALA A 330 -5.77 -0.98 6.90
N GLY A 331 -5.12 -1.06 8.05
CA GLY A 331 -3.98 -0.17 8.34
C GLY A 331 -2.86 -0.41 7.33
N VAL A 332 -2.40 -1.66 7.22
CA VAL A 332 -1.42 -2.11 6.22
C VAL A 332 -1.97 -3.30 5.44
N GLU A 333 -1.84 -3.27 4.13
CA GLU A 333 -2.23 -4.33 3.20
C GLU A 333 -1.00 -4.84 2.44
N VAL A 334 -0.80 -6.16 2.42
CA VAL A 334 0.29 -6.82 1.70
C VAL A 334 -0.30 -7.83 0.73
N VAL A 335 -0.02 -7.69 -0.55
CA VAL A 335 -0.59 -8.53 -1.62
C VAL A 335 0.50 -9.09 -2.50
N GLU A 336 0.47 -10.40 -2.74
CA GLU A 336 1.42 -11.07 -3.65
C GLU A 336 2.89 -10.76 -3.32
N GLN A 337 3.23 -10.71 -2.05
CA GLN A 337 4.56 -10.31 -1.57
C GLN A 337 5.64 -11.29 -2.04
N GLN A 338 6.69 -10.74 -2.65
CA GLN A 338 7.83 -11.47 -3.19
C GLN A 338 9.19 -10.91 -2.77
N GLY A 339 9.26 -9.80 -2.04
CA GLY A 339 10.48 -9.20 -1.53
C GLY A 339 10.69 -9.47 -0.03
N ALA A 340 11.87 -9.16 0.52
CA ALA A 340 12.10 -9.18 1.96
C ALA A 340 11.51 -7.93 2.61
N LEU A 341 10.44 -8.07 3.40
CA LEU A 341 9.70 -6.94 3.96
C LEU A 341 9.53 -7.07 5.47
N GLY A 342 9.91 -6.01 6.19
CA GLY A 342 9.62 -5.84 7.61
C GLY A 342 8.50 -4.84 7.86
N ILE A 343 7.51 -5.22 8.68
CA ILE A 343 6.45 -4.34 9.18
C ILE A 343 6.62 -4.30 10.70
N ARG A 344 7.21 -3.21 11.22
CA ARG A 344 7.74 -3.21 12.58
C ARG A 344 7.29 -1.98 13.38
N ARG A 345 6.89 -2.21 14.64
CA ARG A 345 6.56 -1.15 15.62
C ARG A 345 5.56 -0.10 15.11
N ASN A 346 4.63 -0.49 14.25
CA ASN A 346 3.57 0.41 13.80
C ASN A 346 2.42 0.41 14.80
N LEU A 347 1.76 1.56 14.94
CA LEU A 347 0.49 1.72 15.63
C LEU A 347 -0.63 1.70 14.58
N LEU A 348 -1.44 0.65 14.59
CA LEU A 348 -2.51 0.44 13.61
C LEU A 348 -3.85 0.37 14.33
N GLY A 349 -4.79 1.24 13.96
CA GLY A 349 -6.06 1.26 14.66
C GLY A 349 -7.19 1.99 13.95
N ALA A 350 -8.39 1.86 14.51
CA ALA A 350 -9.61 2.47 13.98
C ALA A 350 -9.87 2.13 12.49
N SER A 351 -9.44 0.93 12.05
CA SER A 351 -9.71 0.43 10.69
C SER A 351 -11.13 -0.16 10.62
N ARG A 352 -11.87 0.15 9.57
CA ARG A 352 -13.19 -0.46 9.32
C ARG A 352 -13.09 -1.93 8.88
N GLY A 353 -11.93 -2.41 8.53
CA GLY A 353 -11.61 -3.81 8.29
C GLY A 353 -10.61 -4.31 9.32
N THR A 354 -9.43 -4.70 8.88
CA THR A 354 -8.38 -5.33 9.70
C THR A 354 -7.26 -4.35 10.05
N GLY A 355 -6.44 -4.69 11.04
CA GLY A 355 -5.19 -3.96 11.29
C GLY A 355 -4.18 -4.20 10.18
N ILE A 356 -3.85 -5.48 9.92
CA ILE A 356 -2.99 -5.91 8.81
C ILE A 356 -3.73 -6.95 7.98
N LEU A 357 -3.78 -6.74 6.67
CA LEU A 357 -4.33 -7.67 5.68
C LEU A 357 -3.21 -8.25 4.84
N LEU A 358 -3.09 -9.57 4.84
CA LEU A 358 -2.12 -10.32 4.05
C LEU A 358 -2.86 -11.20 3.04
N ASN A 359 -2.49 -11.14 1.76
CA ASN A 359 -3.19 -11.90 0.73
C ASN A 359 -2.23 -12.44 -0.33
N GLN A 360 -2.36 -13.73 -0.66
CA GLN A 360 -1.60 -14.41 -1.70
C GLN A 360 -0.08 -14.22 -1.53
N LEU A 361 0.44 -14.57 -0.38
CA LEU A 361 1.86 -14.44 -0.09
C LEU A 361 2.64 -15.66 -0.60
N ALA A 362 3.81 -15.40 -1.16
CA ALA A 362 4.78 -16.43 -1.54
C ALA A 362 6.18 -16.08 -0.97
N PRO A 363 6.32 -15.89 0.35
CA PRO A 363 7.61 -15.64 0.95
C PRO A 363 8.52 -16.87 0.78
N SER A 364 9.82 -16.62 0.72
CA SER A 364 10.85 -17.65 0.75
C SER A 364 11.84 -17.35 1.88
N GLU A 365 12.73 -18.28 2.19
CA GLU A 365 13.75 -18.05 3.20
C GLU A 365 14.61 -16.80 2.91
N LEU A 366 14.88 -16.55 1.65
CA LEU A 366 15.64 -15.36 1.20
C LEU A 366 14.77 -14.08 1.14
N ARG A 367 13.45 -14.22 1.23
CA ARG A 367 12.48 -13.11 1.08
C ARG A 367 11.41 -13.21 2.15
N PRO A 368 11.78 -13.07 3.42
CA PRO A 368 10.87 -13.22 4.55
C PRO A 368 9.85 -12.07 4.62
N LEU A 369 8.70 -12.36 5.21
CA LEU A 369 7.77 -11.36 5.72
C LEU A 369 7.78 -11.42 7.25
N LEU A 370 8.21 -10.33 7.87
CA LEU A 370 8.32 -10.20 9.32
C LEU A 370 7.40 -9.09 9.84
N LEU A 371 6.43 -9.46 10.67
CA LEU A 371 5.59 -8.54 11.43
C LEU A 371 6.06 -8.53 12.88
N GLU A 372 6.71 -7.45 13.32
CA GLU A 372 7.39 -7.42 14.62
C GLU A 372 7.01 -6.20 15.46
N GLY A 373 6.56 -6.42 16.68
CA GLY A 373 6.35 -5.38 17.68
C GLY A 373 5.26 -4.38 17.32
N ASN A 374 4.32 -4.70 16.42
CA ASN A 374 3.24 -3.81 16.06
C ASN A 374 2.17 -3.77 17.18
N LEU A 375 1.59 -2.60 17.40
CA LEU A 375 0.44 -2.39 18.26
C LEU A 375 -0.81 -2.23 17.37
N ILE A 376 -1.72 -3.21 17.47
CA ILE A 376 -2.91 -3.32 16.61
C ILE A 376 -4.15 -3.34 17.48
N GLY A 377 -5.13 -2.49 17.19
CA GLY A 377 -6.37 -2.49 17.94
C GLY A 377 -7.48 -1.60 17.42
N ASN A 378 -8.66 -1.73 18.02
CA ASN A 378 -9.85 -0.99 17.60
C ASN A 378 -10.19 -1.19 16.11
N THR A 379 -10.04 -2.40 15.62
CA THR A 379 -10.44 -2.79 14.26
C THR A 379 -11.91 -3.22 14.25
N GLN A 380 -12.58 -3.16 13.10
CA GLN A 380 -13.93 -3.72 12.96
C GLN A 380 -13.93 -5.18 12.48
N GLY A 381 -12.79 -5.70 12.08
CA GLY A 381 -12.53 -7.10 11.75
C GLY A 381 -11.48 -7.72 12.66
N SER A 382 -10.60 -8.52 12.10
CA SER A 382 -9.48 -9.13 12.82
C SER A 382 -8.31 -8.14 13.01
N GLY A 383 -7.45 -8.41 13.98
CA GLY A 383 -6.20 -7.67 14.13
C GLY A 383 -5.27 -7.91 12.92
N ILE A 384 -4.98 -9.18 12.65
CA ILE A 384 -4.26 -9.64 11.43
C ILE A 384 -5.16 -10.64 10.71
N ASP A 385 -5.43 -10.43 9.44
CA ASP A 385 -6.12 -11.39 8.57
C ASP A 385 -5.22 -11.79 7.40
N ALA A 386 -4.96 -13.08 7.26
CA ALA A 386 -4.05 -13.63 6.27
C ALA A 386 -4.76 -14.72 5.44
N ASN A 387 -4.70 -14.60 4.12
CA ASN A 387 -5.30 -15.53 3.18
C ASN A 387 -4.25 -16.07 2.20
N ASN A 388 -4.14 -17.40 2.11
CA ASN A 388 -3.24 -18.09 1.18
C ASN A 388 -1.78 -17.65 1.35
N VAL A 389 -1.21 -18.04 2.47
CA VAL A 389 0.19 -17.76 2.82
C VAL A 389 1.02 -19.01 2.54
N GLY A 390 1.92 -18.93 1.57
CA GLY A 390 3.00 -19.89 1.38
C GLY A 390 4.28 -19.41 2.07
N GLY A 391 5.25 -20.32 2.32
CA GLY A 391 6.52 -19.99 2.95
C GLY A 391 6.41 -19.62 4.43
N ALA A 392 7.38 -18.88 4.96
CA ALA A 392 7.46 -18.56 6.39
C ALA A 392 6.92 -17.15 6.70
N LEU A 393 5.88 -17.08 7.53
CA LEU A 393 5.33 -15.86 8.10
C LEU A 393 5.76 -15.74 9.57
N PHE A 394 6.47 -14.66 9.89
CA PHE A 394 6.93 -14.37 11.24
C PHE A 394 6.05 -13.31 11.91
N LEU A 395 5.39 -13.68 13.01
CA LEU A 395 4.61 -12.78 13.86
C LEU A 395 5.26 -12.74 15.24
N VAL A 396 6.01 -11.68 15.53
CA VAL A 396 6.90 -11.63 16.69
C VAL A 396 6.61 -10.41 17.57
N GLY A 397 6.30 -10.63 18.84
CA GLY A 397 6.17 -9.56 19.82
C GLY A 397 5.05 -8.55 19.53
N ASN A 398 4.08 -8.86 18.68
CA ASN A 398 2.97 -7.95 18.39
C ASN A 398 1.97 -7.91 19.56
N GLN A 399 1.36 -6.77 19.78
CA GLN A 399 0.25 -6.58 20.71
C GLN A 399 -1.03 -6.35 19.93
N ILE A 400 -2.00 -7.24 20.08
CA ILE A 400 -3.26 -7.21 19.33
C ILE A 400 -4.42 -7.23 20.31
N GLY A 401 -5.31 -6.24 20.18
CA GLY A 401 -6.48 -6.12 21.07
C GLY A 401 -7.65 -5.38 20.46
N ASN A 402 -8.80 -5.48 21.13
CA ASN A 402 -10.04 -4.81 20.71
C ASN A 402 -10.42 -5.09 19.25
N SER A 403 -10.42 -6.36 18.88
CA SER A 403 -10.82 -6.86 17.56
C SER A 403 -12.06 -7.76 17.72
N PRO A 404 -13.20 -7.45 17.10
CA PRO A 404 -14.44 -8.21 17.31
C PRO A 404 -14.42 -9.60 16.68
N GLU A 405 -13.50 -9.87 15.76
CA GLU A 405 -13.35 -11.18 15.16
C GLU A 405 -12.20 -11.97 15.81
N TYR A 406 -11.03 -11.95 15.22
CA TYR A 406 -9.85 -12.70 15.68
C TYR A 406 -8.69 -11.73 15.96
N ALA A 407 -7.81 -12.07 16.89
CA ALA A 407 -6.53 -11.37 16.94
C ALA A 407 -5.72 -11.71 15.69
N ILE A 408 -5.63 -12.99 15.36
CA ILE A 408 -4.95 -13.50 14.16
C ILE A 408 -5.87 -14.50 13.47
N SER A 409 -6.21 -14.26 12.21
CA SER A 409 -6.92 -15.18 11.33
C SER A 409 -6.04 -15.53 10.15
N LEU A 410 -5.72 -16.80 9.97
CA LEU A 410 -4.96 -17.29 8.83
C LEU A 410 -5.70 -18.44 8.17
N ARG A 411 -6.05 -18.28 6.89
CA ARG A 411 -6.74 -19.29 6.07
C ARG A 411 -5.93 -19.58 4.82
N ASN A 412 -5.51 -20.81 4.66
CA ASN A 412 -4.76 -21.27 3.49
C ASN A 412 -5.61 -22.24 2.66
N THR A 413 -6.63 -21.71 1.98
CA THR A 413 -7.57 -22.50 1.18
C THR A 413 -6.92 -23.16 -0.04
N GLN A 414 -5.82 -22.58 -0.53
CA GLN A 414 -5.03 -23.12 -1.65
C GLN A 414 -4.02 -24.19 -1.19
N ARG A 415 -3.91 -24.44 0.12
CA ARG A 415 -2.97 -25.39 0.70
C ARG A 415 -1.53 -25.16 0.22
N LEU A 416 -1.14 -23.91 0.12
CA LEU A 416 0.25 -23.56 -0.18
C LEU A 416 1.15 -24.07 0.95
N PRO A 417 2.33 -24.62 0.64
CA PRO A 417 3.31 -24.99 1.66
C PRO A 417 3.63 -23.76 2.52
N GLY A 418 3.17 -23.74 3.76
CA GLY A 418 3.22 -22.55 4.60
C GLY A 418 3.53 -22.88 6.06
N ARG A 419 4.32 -22.00 6.68
CA ARG A 419 4.71 -22.06 8.08
C ARG A 419 4.41 -20.75 8.78
N LEU A 420 3.80 -20.83 9.96
CA LEU A 420 3.57 -19.70 10.86
C LEU A 420 4.52 -19.79 12.04
N VAL A 421 5.28 -18.73 12.29
CA VAL A 421 6.06 -18.55 13.52
C VAL A 421 5.39 -17.47 14.37
N LEU A 422 4.81 -17.87 15.49
CA LEU A 422 4.05 -17.01 16.40
C LEU A 422 4.74 -16.97 17.76
N THR A 423 5.57 -15.94 18.01
CA THR A 423 6.39 -15.87 19.22
C THR A 423 6.29 -14.53 19.94
N GLY A 424 6.16 -14.58 21.27
CA GLY A 424 6.18 -13.39 22.12
C GLY A 424 5.02 -12.42 21.97
N ASN A 425 3.96 -12.78 21.26
CA ASN A 425 2.82 -11.90 21.01
C ASN A 425 1.90 -11.82 22.25
N THR A 426 1.22 -10.69 22.39
CA THR A 426 0.17 -10.50 23.41
C THR A 426 -1.16 -10.29 22.70
N LEU A 427 -2.11 -11.20 22.92
CA LEU A 427 -3.42 -11.20 22.28
C LEU A 427 -4.52 -11.06 23.34
N GLY A 428 -5.48 -10.13 23.16
CA GLY A 428 -6.55 -9.94 24.15
C GLY A 428 -7.65 -9.01 23.67
N GLY A 429 -8.80 -9.00 24.38
CA GLY A 429 -9.94 -8.18 23.97
C GLY A 429 -10.56 -8.60 22.64
N ILE A 430 -10.70 -9.90 22.41
CA ILE A 430 -11.11 -10.50 21.13
C ILE A 430 -12.53 -11.04 21.23
N GLY A 431 -13.33 -10.85 20.16
CA GLY A 431 -14.74 -11.23 20.18
C GLY A 431 -15.00 -12.69 19.84
N LYS A 432 -14.28 -13.31 18.87
CA LYS A 432 -14.54 -14.70 18.43
C LYS A 432 -13.53 -15.70 19.00
N ALA A 433 -12.28 -15.62 18.59
CA ALA A 433 -11.19 -16.45 19.10
C ALA A 433 -9.85 -15.72 18.96
N MET A 434 -8.87 -16.09 19.80
CA MET A 434 -7.53 -15.46 19.77
C MET A 434 -6.83 -15.73 18.45
N VAL A 435 -6.79 -17.01 18.04
CA VAL A 435 -6.10 -17.41 16.82
C VAL A 435 -6.96 -18.40 16.04
N ARG A 436 -7.17 -18.11 14.77
CA ARG A 436 -7.69 -19.01 13.76
C ARG A 436 -6.62 -19.37 12.78
N VAL A 437 -6.32 -20.65 12.62
CA VAL A 437 -5.38 -21.15 11.59
C VAL A 437 -6.02 -22.32 10.88
N GLU A 438 -6.06 -22.28 9.55
CA GLU A 438 -6.66 -23.33 8.72
C GLU A 438 -5.78 -23.61 7.50
N GLY A 439 -5.30 -24.85 7.37
CA GLY A 439 -4.62 -25.36 6.19
C GLY A 439 -3.14 -24.99 6.07
N LEU A 440 -2.45 -24.73 7.19
CA LEU A 440 -0.99 -24.61 7.20
C LEU A 440 -0.34 -25.98 7.44
N GLU A 441 0.90 -26.15 6.96
CA GLU A 441 1.68 -27.36 7.21
C GLU A 441 2.33 -27.36 8.59
N GLN A 442 2.77 -26.18 9.04
CA GLN A 442 3.53 -26.05 10.29
C GLN A 442 3.20 -24.77 11.03
N ILE A 443 3.08 -24.89 12.35
CA ILE A 443 2.91 -23.75 13.25
C ILE A 443 3.93 -23.90 14.40
N VAL A 444 4.70 -22.84 14.65
CA VAL A 444 5.66 -22.77 15.77
C VAL A 444 5.21 -21.69 16.74
N LEU A 445 5.00 -22.05 17.99
CA LEU A 445 4.48 -21.17 19.02
C LEU A 445 5.41 -21.11 20.23
N GLY A 446 5.59 -19.91 20.81
CA GLY A 446 6.33 -19.78 22.07
C GLY A 446 6.25 -18.39 22.68
N GLY A 447 6.23 -18.31 24.00
CA GLY A 447 6.25 -17.07 24.74
C GLY A 447 5.05 -16.14 24.50
N ASN A 448 3.97 -16.61 23.86
CA ASN A 448 2.78 -15.81 23.62
C ASN A 448 1.96 -15.65 24.91
N ARG A 449 1.26 -14.53 25.04
CA ARG A 449 0.35 -14.24 26.15
C ARG A 449 -1.07 -14.09 25.62
N PHE A 450 -1.95 -15.00 26.02
CA PHE A 450 -3.36 -14.97 25.69
C PHE A 450 -4.15 -14.41 26.87
N ARG A 451 -4.67 -13.18 26.71
CA ARG A 451 -5.52 -12.53 27.72
C ARG A 451 -6.97 -12.90 27.43
N GLY A 452 -7.48 -13.93 28.10
CA GLY A 452 -8.79 -14.51 27.86
C GLY A 452 -9.92 -13.49 27.99
N ASN A 453 -10.92 -13.61 27.12
CA ASN A 453 -12.25 -13.08 27.34
C ASN A 453 -13.09 -14.26 27.91
N PRO A 454 -13.69 -14.13 29.09
CA PRO A 454 -14.48 -15.22 29.71
C PRO A 454 -15.69 -15.66 28.86
N VAL A 455 -16.06 -14.89 27.86
CA VAL A 455 -17.19 -15.21 26.94
C VAL A 455 -16.76 -16.12 25.79
N LEU A 456 -15.45 -16.31 25.52
CA LEU A 456 -14.97 -17.14 24.43
C LEU A 456 -15.17 -18.63 24.75
N GLN A 457 -15.82 -19.34 23.84
CA GLN A 457 -15.97 -20.81 23.93
C GLN A 457 -14.66 -21.54 23.67
N SER A 458 -13.80 -21.00 22.81
CA SER A 458 -12.49 -21.52 22.47
C SER A 458 -11.50 -20.39 22.21
N ALA A 459 -10.25 -20.56 22.66
CA ALA A 459 -9.18 -19.62 22.36
C ALA A 459 -8.66 -19.79 20.92
N PHE A 460 -8.78 -21.00 20.36
CA PHE A 460 -8.25 -21.38 19.06
C PHE A 460 -9.31 -22.00 18.17
N ILE A 461 -9.18 -21.79 16.85
CA ILE A 461 -10.04 -22.38 15.81
C ILE A 461 -9.15 -22.95 14.70
N GLY A 462 -9.62 -24.01 14.03
CA GLY A 462 -8.91 -24.67 12.93
C GLY A 462 -7.84 -25.64 13.44
N ASP A 463 -6.65 -25.59 12.86
CA ASP A 463 -5.57 -26.57 13.08
C ASP A 463 -5.09 -26.65 14.55
N LEU A 464 -5.24 -25.57 15.30
CA LEU A 464 -4.85 -25.51 16.71
C LEU A 464 -5.95 -26.00 17.68
N LEU A 465 -7.18 -26.17 17.24
CA LEU A 465 -8.30 -26.57 18.11
C LEU A 465 -8.08 -27.93 18.78
N PRO A 466 -7.64 -29.00 18.06
CA PRO A 466 -7.43 -30.31 18.67
C PRO A 466 -6.32 -30.33 19.74
N VAL A 467 -5.39 -29.37 19.69
CA VAL A 467 -4.22 -29.29 20.57
C VAL A 467 -4.24 -28.04 21.47
N GLN A 468 -5.41 -27.47 21.66
CA GLN A 468 -5.59 -26.21 22.42
C GLN A 468 -4.99 -26.27 23.81
N SER A 469 -5.16 -27.39 24.52
CA SER A 469 -4.64 -27.56 25.88
C SER A 469 -3.11 -27.47 25.90
N GLN A 470 -2.45 -28.17 24.99
CA GLN A 470 -1.00 -28.19 24.87
C GLN A 470 -0.45 -26.82 24.46
N VAL A 471 -1.15 -26.12 23.56
CA VAL A 471 -0.80 -24.75 23.19
C VAL A 471 -0.87 -23.81 24.39
N LEU A 472 -1.94 -23.87 25.18
CA LEU A 472 -2.09 -23.05 26.40
C LEU A 472 -1.04 -23.44 27.47
N GLU A 473 -0.77 -24.72 27.63
CA GLU A 473 0.25 -25.19 28.56
C GLU A 473 1.66 -24.73 28.18
N SER A 474 2.00 -24.77 26.90
CA SER A 474 3.31 -24.30 26.38
C SER A 474 3.58 -22.82 26.67
N THR A 475 2.54 -21.99 26.85
CA THR A 475 2.70 -20.57 27.18
C THR A 475 3.10 -20.32 28.64
N VAL A 476 2.87 -21.32 29.52
CA VAL A 476 3.01 -21.15 30.98
C VAL A 476 4.28 -21.82 31.52
N ARG A 477 4.77 -22.90 30.91
CA ARG A 477 5.67 -23.83 31.57
C ARG A 477 7.03 -24.09 30.93
N HIS A 478 7.32 -23.68 29.70
CA HIS A 478 8.53 -24.18 29.01
C HIS A 478 9.46 -23.12 28.41
N PRO A 479 10.78 -23.30 28.57
CA PRO A 479 11.78 -22.54 27.82
C PRO A 479 11.84 -22.92 26.32
N CYS A 480 10.98 -23.85 25.87
CA CYS A 480 10.96 -24.36 24.50
C CYS A 480 9.75 -23.89 23.70
N LEU A 481 9.89 -23.95 22.40
CA LEU A 481 8.82 -23.68 21.43
C LEU A 481 8.00 -24.94 21.19
N LEU A 482 6.70 -24.80 21.06
CA LEU A 482 5.80 -25.86 20.59
C LEU A 482 5.73 -25.81 19.07
N ARG A 483 6.08 -26.89 18.41
CA ARG A 483 5.87 -27.11 16.99
C ARG A 483 4.65 -27.99 16.78
N VAL A 484 3.77 -27.56 15.91
CA VAL A 484 2.54 -28.25 15.49
C VAL A 484 2.66 -28.53 14.00
N ASP A 485 2.82 -29.80 13.62
CA ASP A 485 2.86 -30.25 12.23
C ASP A 485 1.48 -30.82 11.83
N THR A 486 0.83 -30.15 10.93
CA THR A 486 -0.55 -30.48 10.49
C THR A 486 -0.57 -31.32 9.21
N GLY A 487 0.53 -31.34 8.47
CA GLY A 487 0.64 -32.06 7.18
C GLY A 487 0.98 -33.55 7.29
N ALA A 488 1.39 -34.01 8.48
CA ALA A 488 1.75 -35.40 8.66
C ALA A 488 0.52 -36.21 9.12
N SER A 489 0.22 -37.33 8.44
CA SER A 489 -0.63 -38.40 8.97
C SER A 489 0.11 -39.08 10.14
N ALA A 490 0.40 -38.34 11.18
CA ALA A 490 1.06 -38.92 12.35
C ALA A 490 0.00 -39.56 13.26
N PRO A 491 0.23 -40.79 13.75
CA PRO A 491 -0.55 -41.31 14.85
C PRO A 491 -0.40 -40.36 16.03
N ALA A 492 -1.40 -40.31 16.93
CA ALA A 492 -1.40 -39.46 18.12
C ALA A 492 -0.03 -39.54 18.79
N ALA A 493 0.81 -38.51 18.56
CA ALA A 493 2.20 -38.58 18.91
C ALA A 493 2.36 -38.25 20.40
N GLU A 494 3.01 -39.10 21.13
CA GLU A 494 3.71 -38.68 22.32
C GLU A 494 4.55 -37.45 22.00
N LEU A 495 4.49 -36.44 22.87
CA LEU A 495 5.25 -35.20 22.71
C LEU A 495 6.72 -35.56 22.61
N LEU A 496 7.30 -35.49 21.39
CA LEU A 496 8.69 -35.76 21.18
C LEU A 496 9.50 -34.61 21.79
N LEU A 497 10.08 -34.86 22.96
CA LEU A 497 10.96 -33.90 23.61
C LEU A 497 12.32 -33.91 22.90
N ASP A 498 12.74 -32.82 22.34
CA ASP A 498 14.13 -32.61 21.95
C ASP A 498 15.01 -32.59 23.22
N GLU A 499 16.21 -33.15 23.14
CA GLU A 499 17.10 -33.28 24.31
C GLU A 499 17.41 -31.95 25.00
N GLY A 500 17.43 -30.84 24.22
CA GLY A 500 17.60 -29.46 24.73
C GLY A 500 16.41 -28.92 25.52
N CYS A 501 15.27 -29.61 25.52
CA CYS A 501 14.04 -29.20 26.19
C CYS A 501 13.74 -30.04 27.45
N LYS A 502 14.62 -30.93 27.81
CA LYS A 502 14.58 -31.70 29.09
C LYS A 502 15.14 -30.84 30.20
N GLY A 503 14.31 -29.97 30.78
CA GLY A 503 14.64 -29.17 31.96
C GLY A 503 13.91 -29.66 33.18
#